data_ed2908de5d85bbf92292fb638662966e
#
_entry.id   ed2908de5d85bbf92292fb638662966e
#
_cell.length_a   1.000
_cell.length_b   1.000
_cell.length_c   1.000
_cell.angle_alpha   90.00
_cell.angle_beta   90.00
_cell.angle_gamma   90.00
#
_symmetry.space_group_name_H-M   'P 1'
#
loop_
_entity.id
_entity.type
_entity.pdbx_description
1 polymer ?
#
loop_
_entity_poly.entity_id
_entity_poly.type
_entity_poly.pdbx_seq_one_letter_code
_entity_poly.pdbx_strand_id
1 'polypeptide(L)'
;MELARPAIAADRQACTRLLSQALVAAASMRGGTALVGDATPVTLLERWTHPGEAVHLAVGEYEGVVVGLLAVAATARAGGGQTGVVECCYVETAARGVGVGTALLEAAVEWSRAWGCTDMDALALPGDRTTKQRLEAAGFTARLLTLNRRLD
;
A
#
# COMPACT_ATOMS: atom_id res chain seq x y z
N MET A 1 5.08 -12.26 16.94
CA MET A 1 5.65 -10.92 16.76
C MET A 1 5.41 -10.49 15.32
N GLU A 2 4.85 -9.36 15.13
CA GLU A 2 4.68 -8.73 13.83
C GLU A 2 5.99 -8.10 13.37
N LEU A 3 6.30 -8.24 12.11
CA LEU A 3 7.55 -7.75 11.55
C LEU A 3 7.33 -7.29 10.12
N ALA A 4 7.79 -6.08 9.82
CA ALA A 4 7.86 -5.59 8.45
C ALA A 4 9.33 -5.61 7.99
N ARG A 5 9.56 -6.12 6.80
CA ARG A 5 10.89 -6.17 6.19
C ARG A 5 10.81 -5.97 4.68
N PRO A 6 11.90 -5.61 4.01
CA PRO A 6 11.93 -5.59 2.55
C PRO A 6 11.56 -6.94 1.97
N ALA A 7 10.79 -6.94 0.88
CA ALA A 7 10.48 -8.16 0.16
C ALA A 7 11.71 -8.71 -0.54
N ILE A 8 11.83 -10.02 -0.58
CA ILE A 8 12.87 -10.74 -1.32
C ILE A 8 12.25 -11.62 -2.40
N ALA A 9 13.06 -12.16 -3.29
CA ALA A 9 12.56 -12.99 -4.40
C ALA A 9 11.71 -14.18 -3.93
N ALA A 10 12.04 -14.77 -2.79
CA ALA A 10 11.30 -15.89 -2.20
C ALA A 10 9.86 -15.51 -1.78
N ASP A 11 9.56 -14.22 -1.63
CA ASP A 11 8.24 -13.75 -1.22
C ASP A 11 7.25 -13.62 -2.39
N ARG A 12 7.70 -13.80 -3.63
CA ARG A 12 6.89 -13.54 -4.82
C ARG A 12 5.54 -14.25 -4.81
N GLN A 13 5.53 -15.51 -4.44
CA GLN A 13 4.29 -16.29 -4.38
C GLN A 13 3.32 -15.74 -3.33
N ALA A 14 3.82 -15.43 -2.14
CA ALA A 14 3.00 -14.83 -1.09
C ALA A 14 2.48 -13.45 -1.50
N CYS A 15 3.32 -12.61 -2.10
CA CYS A 15 2.91 -11.30 -2.60
C CYS A 15 1.83 -11.41 -3.68
N THR A 16 1.97 -12.37 -4.61
CA THR A 16 0.96 -12.61 -5.66
C THR A 16 -0.38 -13.00 -5.04
N ARG A 17 -0.37 -13.89 -4.06
CA ARG A 17 -1.57 -14.31 -3.34
C ARG A 17 -2.24 -13.12 -2.62
N LEU A 18 -1.47 -12.35 -1.89
CA LEU A 18 -1.97 -11.18 -1.14
C LEU A 18 -2.51 -10.11 -2.08
N LEU A 19 -1.84 -9.84 -3.19
CA LEU A 19 -2.31 -8.88 -4.19
C LEU A 19 -3.60 -9.33 -4.85
N SER A 20 -3.76 -10.61 -5.15
CA SER A 20 -5.03 -11.14 -5.67
C SER A 20 -6.17 -10.87 -4.69
N GLN A 21 -5.96 -11.09 -3.40
CA GLN A 21 -6.95 -10.78 -2.36
C GLN A 21 -7.22 -9.28 -2.27
N ALA A 22 -6.19 -8.45 -2.31
CA ALA A 22 -6.30 -7.00 -2.21
C ALA A 22 -7.10 -6.41 -3.38
N LEU A 23 -6.83 -6.86 -4.60
CA LEU A 23 -7.53 -6.38 -5.80
C LEU A 23 -9.01 -6.79 -5.81
N VAL A 24 -9.33 -8.00 -5.39
CA VAL A 24 -10.72 -8.44 -5.25
C VAL A 24 -11.45 -7.63 -4.17
N ALA A 25 -10.82 -7.41 -3.03
CA ALA A 25 -11.41 -6.62 -1.95
C ALA A 25 -11.65 -5.17 -2.38
N ALA A 26 -10.69 -4.54 -3.04
CA ALA A 26 -10.83 -3.17 -3.56
C ALA A 26 -11.93 -3.07 -4.60
N ALA A 27 -12.00 -3.98 -5.55
CA ALA A 27 -12.99 -3.97 -6.62
C ALA A 27 -14.43 -4.09 -6.08
N SER A 28 -14.63 -4.70 -4.92
CA SER A 28 -15.94 -4.82 -4.26
C SER A 28 -16.41 -3.55 -3.56
N MET A 29 -15.54 -2.56 -3.40
CA MET A 29 -15.85 -1.29 -2.72
C MET A 29 -16.21 -0.20 -3.73
N ARG A 30 -16.93 0.83 -3.26
CA ARG A 30 -17.26 2.00 -4.09
C ARG A 30 -15.98 2.67 -4.59
N GLY A 31 -15.90 2.91 -5.89
CA GLY A 31 -14.74 3.51 -6.55
C GLY A 31 -13.59 2.52 -6.77
N GLY A 32 -13.69 1.31 -6.25
CA GLY A 32 -12.62 0.32 -6.32
C GLY A 32 -12.31 -0.15 -7.73
N THR A 33 -13.32 -0.35 -8.55
CA THR A 33 -13.13 -0.78 -9.94
C THR A 33 -12.33 0.27 -10.73
N ALA A 34 -12.63 1.56 -10.52
CA ALA A 34 -11.89 2.65 -11.16
C ALA A 34 -10.46 2.75 -10.60
N LEU A 35 -10.27 2.53 -9.31
CA LEU A 35 -8.97 2.57 -8.66
C LEU A 35 -8.07 1.41 -9.13
N VAL A 36 -8.61 0.21 -9.19
CA VAL A 36 -7.88 -0.99 -9.62
C VAL A 36 -7.54 -0.92 -11.12
N GLY A 37 -8.48 -0.46 -11.96
CA GLY A 37 -8.29 -0.40 -13.40
C GLY A 37 -7.90 -1.76 -13.97
N ASP A 38 -6.85 -1.79 -14.78
CA ASP A 38 -6.32 -3.01 -15.42
C ASP A 38 -5.19 -3.66 -14.61
N ALA A 39 -4.98 -3.24 -13.36
CA ALA A 39 -3.90 -3.77 -12.53
C ALA A 39 -4.07 -5.27 -12.26
N THR A 40 -2.98 -6.01 -12.38
CA THR A 40 -2.90 -7.42 -12.01
C THR A 40 -1.76 -7.61 -11.01
N PRO A 41 -1.74 -8.70 -10.24
CA PRO A 41 -0.61 -8.98 -9.37
C PRO A 41 0.73 -8.99 -10.10
N VAL A 42 0.77 -9.56 -11.31
CA VAL A 42 1.99 -9.62 -12.12
C VAL A 42 2.47 -8.24 -12.52
N THR A 43 1.61 -7.39 -13.08
CA THR A 43 1.99 -6.04 -13.52
C THR A 43 2.42 -5.15 -12.37
N LEU A 44 1.76 -5.24 -11.23
CA LEU A 44 2.13 -4.49 -10.03
C LEU A 44 3.48 -4.95 -9.48
N LEU A 45 3.70 -6.25 -9.32
CA LEU A 45 4.97 -6.77 -8.82
C LEU A 45 6.14 -6.46 -9.76
N GLU A 46 5.94 -6.55 -11.07
CA GLU A 46 6.96 -6.16 -12.04
C GLU A 46 7.37 -4.70 -11.84
N ARG A 47 6.40 -3.79 -11.69
CA ARG A 47 6.67 -2.38 -11.45
C ARG A 47 7.37 -2.14 -10.12
N TRP A 48 6.92 -2.76 -9.05
CA TRP A 48 7.46 -2.53 -7.70
C TRP A 48 8.80 -3.21 -7.44
N THR A 49 9.19 -4.16 -8.26
CA THR A 49 10.47 -4.86 -8.14
C THR A 49 11.45 -4.50 -9.25
N HIS A 50 11.10 -3.57 -10.14
CA HIS A 50 11.96 -3.16 -11.23
C HIS A 50 13.21 -2.44 -10.69
N PRO A 51 14.42 -2.88 -11.09
CA PRO A 51 15.67 -2.24 -10.64
C PRO A 51 15.72 -0.77 -11.04
N GLY A 52 16.17 0.08 -10.11
CA GLY A 52 16.34 1.52 -10.35
C GLY A 52 15.09 2.37 -10.16
N GLU A 53 13.95 1.76 -9.93
CA GLU A 53 12.74 2.50 -9.59
C GLU A 53 12.77 2.99 -8.12
N ALA A 54 12.20 4.19 -7.89
CA ALA A 54 12.08 4.76 -6.56
C ALA A 54 10.89 4.15 -5.82
N VAL A 55 10.92 2.85 -5.62
CA VAL A 55 9.83 2.06 -5.02
C VAL A 55 10.39 1.12 -3.97
N HIS A 56 9.65 0.98 -2.89
CA HIS A 56 9.96 0.01 -1.84
C HIS A 56 8.76 -0.94 -1.67
N LEU A 57 9.03 -2.23 -1.81
CA LEU A 57 8.07 -3.27 -1.51
C LEU A 57 8.48 -3.95 -0.20
N ALA A 58 7.60 -3.90 0.78
CA ALA A 58 7.77 -4.53 2.08
C ALA A 58 6.74 -5.64 2.27
N VAL A 59 7.11 -6.66 3.00
CA VAL A 59 6.20 -7.71 3.47
C VAL A 59 6.08 -7.66 4.99
N GLY A 60 4.90 -8.02 5.47
CA GLY A 60 4.63 -8.17 6.89
C GLY A 60 4.53 -9.64 7.26
N GLU A 61 5.26 -10.04 8.28
CA GLU A 61 5.25 -11.41 8.80
C GLU A 61 4.59 -11.47 10.16
N TYR A 62 3.88 -12.55 10.39
CA TYR A 62 3.39 -12.92 11.70
C TYR A 62 3.66 -14.42 11.92
N GLU A 63 4.35 -14.74 12.98
CA GLU A 63 4.77 -16.12 13.29
C GLU A 63 5.48 -16.82 12.12
N GLY A 64 6.34 -16.09 11.41
CA GLY A 64 7.11 -16.61 10.29
C GLY A 64 6.36 -16.76 8.98
N VAL A 65 5.12 -16.30 8.91
CA VAL A 65 4.29 -16.35 7.70
C VAL A 65 4.09 -14.95 7.14
N VAL A 66 4.28 -14.79 5.84
CA VAL A 66 3.98 -13.51 5.16
C VAL A 66 2.46 -13.36 5.03
N VAL A 67 1.91 -12.37 5.72
CA VAL A 67 0.47 -12.12 5.83
C VAL A 67 0.05 -10.73 5.37
N GLY A 68 1.00 -9.90 4.98
CA GLY A 68 0.73 -8.55 4.49
C GLY A 68 1.81 -8.05 3.56
N LEU A 69 1.49 -7.00 2.80
CA LEU A 69 2.45 -6.31 1.96
C LEU A 69 2.11 -4.82 1.87
N LEU A 70 3.13 -4.03 1.57
CA LEU A 70 3.00 -2.60 1.30
C LEU A 70 3.96 -2.21 0.19
N ALA A 71 3.48 -1.39 -0.73
CA ALA A 71 4.31 -0.73 -1.73
C ALA A 71 4.22 0.78 -1.56
N VAL A 72 5.37 1.45 -1.54
CA VAL A 72 5.49 2.90 -1.49
C VAL A 72 6.45 3.38 -2.57
N ALA A 73 6.07 4.41 -3.31
CA ALA A 73 6.87 4.99 -4.38
C ALA A 73 7.14 6.47 -4.09
N ALA A 74 8.35 6.93 -4.38
CA ALA A 74 8.67 8.35 -4.31
C ALA A 74 8.37 9.02 -5.65
N THR A 75 7.60 10.10 -5.60
CA THR A 75 7.23 10.89 -6.79
C THR A 75 7.62 12.36 -6.62
N ALA A 76 7.95 13.01 -7.71
CA ALA A 76 8.27 14.43 -7.69
C ALA A 76 7.04 15.27 -7.33
N ARG A 77 7.25 16.30 -6.51
CA ARG A 77 6.23 17.27 -6.12
C ARG A 77 6.28 18.50 -7.00
N ALA A 78 5.11 19.07 -7.28
CA ALA A 78 5.04 20.43 -7.82
C ALA A 78 5.65 21.41 -6.80
N GLY A 79 6.60 22.22 -7.24
CA GLY A 79 7.30 23.17 -6.38
C GLY A 79 8.57 22.63 -5.69
N GLY A 80 8.96 21.40 -5.99
CA GLY A 80 10.18 20.77 -5.49
C GLY A 80 9.96 19.74 -4.40
N GLY A 81 10.95 18.90 -4.18
CA GLY A 81 10.89 17.78 -3.24
C GLY A 81 10.18 16.55 -3.80
N GLN A 82 9.98 15.58 -2.95
CA GLN A 82 9.32 14.32 -3.31
C GLN A 82 8.26 13.95 -2.27
N THR A 83 7.24 13.24 -2.75
CA THR A 83 6.17 12.66 -1.92
C THR A 83 6.30 11.15 -1.96
N GLY A 84 6.28 10.49 -0.81
CA GLY A 84 6.13 9.05 -0.72
C GLY A 84 4.65 8.68 -0.88
N VAL A 85 4.31 7.93 -1.91
CA VAL A 85 2.93 7.51 -2.16
C VAL A 85 2.77 6.04 -1.81
N VAL A 86 1.93 5.75 -0.83
CA VAL A 86 1.56 4.36 -0.50
C VAL A 86 0.58 3.89 -1.56
N GLU A 87 1.04 3.04 -2.44
CA GLU A 87 0.23 2.53 -3.56
C GLU A 87 -0.60 1.31 -3.19
N CYS A 88 -0.15 0.55 -2.21
CA CYS A 88 -0.85 -0.60 -1.68
C CYS A 88 -0.44 -0.84 -0.23
N CYS A 89 -1.41 -1.14 0.61
CA CYS A 89 -1.17 -1.63 1.96
C CYS A 89 -2.27 -2.64 2.26
N TYR A 90 -1.92 -3.91 2.36
CA TYR A 90 -2.89 -4.97 2.56
C TYR A 90 -2.39 -5.98 3.58
N VAL A 91 -3.26 -6.37 4.48
CA VAL A 91 -3.06 -7.46 5.44
C VAL A 91 -4.23 -8.41 5.30
N GLU A 92 -3.95 -9.70 5.14
CA GLU A 92 -5.03 -10.67 5.01
C GLU A 92 -5.93 -10.70 6.26
N THR A 93 -7.20 -10.96 6.04
CA THR A 93 -8.25 -10.77 7.06
C THR A 93 -7.95 -11.55 8.35
N ALA A 94 -7.48 -12.79 8.23
CA ALA A 94 -7.19 -13.64 9.39
C ALA A 94 -6.03 -13.13 10.26
N ALA A 95 -5.17 -12.27 9.72
CA ALA A 95 -4.00 -11.72 10.42
C ALA A 95 -4.18 -10.26 10.84
N ARG A 96 -5.38 -9.71 10.75
CA ARG A 96 -5.64 -8.33 11.17
C ARG A 96 -5.74 -8.22 12.68
N GLY A 97 -5.38 -7.04 13.22
CA GLY A 97 -5.47 -6.74 14.64
C GLY A 97 -4.24 -7.15 15.46
N VAL A 98 -3.17 -7.65 14.82
CA VAL A 98 -1.93 -8.03 15.49
C VAL A 98 -0.75 -7.10 15.24
N GLY A 99 -0.99 -5.95 14.58
CA GLY A 99 0.02 -4.91 14.41
C GLY A 99 0.82 -4.96 13.10
N VAL A 100 0.58 -5.93 12.23
CA VAL A 100 1.31 -6.07 10.95
C VAL A 100 1.12 -4.84 10.07
N GLY A 101 -0.11 -4.36 9.92
CA GLY A 101 -0.40 -3.17 9.12
C GLY A 101 0.28 -1.91 9.64
N THR A 102 0.36 -1.75 10.96
CA THR A 102 1.08 -0.65 11.60
C THR A 102 2.57 -0.74 11.31
N ALA A 103 3.16 -1.92 11.45
CA ALA A 103 4.58 -2.14 11.14
C ALA A 103 4.91 -1.86 9.67
N LEU A 104 4.03 -2.24 8.75
CA LEU A 104 4.18 -1.94 7.33
C LEU A 104 4.16 -0.43 7.05
N LEU A 105 3.24 0.32 7.66
CA LEU A 105 3.18 1.77 7.51
C LEU A 105 4.40 2.47 8.11
N GLU A 106 4.88 2.03 9.26
CA GLU A 106 6.11 2.54 9.87
C GLU A 106 7.31 2.32 8.95
N ALA A 107 7.42 1.14 8.35
CA ALA A 107 8.47 0.85 7.38
C ALA A 107 8.40 1.77 6.15
N ALA A 108 7.20 2.07 5.67
CA ALA A 108 7.01 3.03 4.57
C ALA A 108 7.42 4.45 4.95
N VAL A 109 7.11 4.90 6.16
CA VAL A 109 7.52 6.21 6.69
C VAL A 109 9.04 6.30 6.77
N GLU A 110 9.68 5.28 7.32
CA GLU A 110 11.16 5.24 7.44
C GLU A 110 11.82 5.26 6.06
N TRP A 111 11.33 4.43 5.13
CA TRP A 111 11.86 4.42 3.77
C TRP A 111 11.69 5.78 3.08
N SER A 112 10.53 6.39 3.20
CA SER A 112 10.24 7.70 2.59
C SER A 112 11.14 8.80 3.14
N ARG A 113 11.38 8.81 4.45
CA ARG A 113 12.33 9.74 5.09
C ARG A 113 13.75 9.53 4.57
N ALA A 114 14.21 8.29 4.53
CA ALA A 114 15.54 7.94 4.06
C ALA A 114 15.73 8.29 2.57
N TRP A 115 14.68 8.18 1.77
CA TRP A 115 14.69 8.57 0.36
C TRP A 115 14.74 10.09 0.16
N GLY A 116 14.35 10.88 1.15
CA GLY A 116 14.30 12.34 1.10
C GLY A 116 12.92 12.92 0.78
N CYS A 117 11.86 12.13 0.95
CA CYS A 117 10.50 12.64 0.82
C CYS A 117 10.17 13.63 1.93
N THR A 118 9.40 14.67 1.58
CA THR A 118 9.00 15.72 2.52
C THR A 118 7.61 15.48 3.11
N ASP A 119 6.80 14.67 2.45
CA ASP A 119 5.50 14.22 2.93
C ASP A 119 5.13 12.86 2.32
N MET A 120 3.97 12.35 2.70
CA MET A 120 3.45 11.09 2.20
C MET A 120 1.97 11.24 1.88
N ASP A 121 1.54 10.53 0.83
CA ASP A 121 0.14 10.33 0.48
C ASP A 121 -0.22 8.85 0.52
N ALA A 122 -1.47 8.57 0.78
CA ALA A 122 -2.04 7.24 0.67
C ALA A 122 -3.48 7.35 0.17
N LEU A 123 -3.94 6.34 -0.54
CA LEU A 123 -5.32 6.28 -1.03
C LEU A 123 -6.14 5.34 -0.16
N ALA A 124 -7.36 5.75 0.15
CA ALA A 124 -8.35 4.90 0.80
C ALA A 124 -9.69 5.07 0.09
N LEU A 125 -10.37 3.96 -0.15
CA LEU A 125 -11.71 3.97 -0.71
C LEU A 125 -12.74 4.39 0.35
N PRO A 126 -13.85 5.04 -0.01
CA PRO A 126 -14.83 5.55 0.94
C PRO A 126 -15.36 4.49 1.91
N GLY A 127 -15.52 3.25 1.46
CA GLY A 127 -16.00 2.14 2.28
C GLY A 127 -14.94 1.38 3.05
N ASP A 128 -13.66 1.71 2.85
CA ASP A 128 -12.55 1.03 3.50
C ASP A 128 -12.19 1.69 4.83
N ARG A 129 -13.02 1.46 5.84
CA ARG A 129 -12.83 2.05 7.17
C ARG A 129 -11.57 1.54 7.85
N THR A 130 -11.20 0.29 7.65
CA THR A 130 -10.01 -0.32 8.27
C THR A 130 -8.74 0.39 7.81
N THR A 131 -8.57 0.58 6.50
CA THR A 131 -7.44 1.31 5.93
C THR A 131 -7.44 2.76 6.40
N LYS A 132 -8.60 3.44 6.34
CA LYS A 132 -8.72 4.83 6.78
C LYS A 132 -8.31 5.02 8.25
N GLN A 133 -8.83 4.18 9.15
CA GLN A 133 -8.49 4.25 10.57
C GLN A 133 -7.00 4.01 10.82
N ARG A 134 -6.42 3.06 10.11
CA ARG A 134 -4.97 2.76 10.22
C ARG A 134 -4.13 3.95 9.75
N LEU A 135 -4.50 4.57 8.64
CA LEU A 135 -3.81 5.75 8.13
C LEU A 135 -3.95 6.94 9.08
N GLU A 136 -5.14 7.21 9.59
CA GLU A 136 -5.36 8.28 10.56
C GLU A 136 -4.54 8.05 11.85
N ALA A 137 -4.49 6.83 12.35
CA ALA A 137 -3.67 6.47 13.51
C ALA A 137 -2.17 6.67 13.25
N ALA A 138 -1.74 6.54 12.00
CA ALA A 138 -0.36 6.80 11.58
C ALA A 138 -0.07 8.28 11.26
N GLY A 139 -1.02 9.19 11.48
CA GLY A 139 -0.84 10.63 11.31
C GLY A 139 -1.27 11.17 9.94
N PHE A 140 -1.86 10.35 9.08
CA PHE A 140 -2.41 10.83 7.80
C PHE A 140 -3.73 11.57 8.02
N THR A 141 -3.93 12.64 7.26
CA THR A 141 -5.19 13.38 7.23
C THR A 141 -5.67 13.52 5.80
N ALA A 142 -6.98 13.48 5.60
CA ALA A 142 -7.56 13.63 4.26
C ALA A 142 -7.28 15.04 3.73
N ARG A 143 -6.77 15.12 2.49
CA ARG A 143 -6.50 16.40 1.81
C ARG A 143 -7.14 16.53 0.43
N LEU A 144 -7.69 15.46 -0.11
CA LEU A 144 -8.33 15.43 -1.42
C LEU A 144 -9.44 14.39 -1.44
N LEU A 145 -10.58 14.77 -2.00
CA LEU A 145 -11.69 13.85 -2.25
C LEU A 145 -12.01 13.87 -3.73
N THR A 146 -12.18 12.70 -4.34
CA THR A 146 -12.67 12.55 -5.71
C THR A 146 -14.16 12.22 -5.67
N LEU A 147 -14.97 13.10 -6.29
CA LEU A 147 -16.40 12.92 -6.39
C LEU A 147 -16.73 12.55 -7.84
N ASN A 148 -17.59 11.55 -7.99
CA ASN A 148 -17.95 11.05 -9.32
C ASN A 148 -19.47 11.07 -9.51
N ARG A 149 -19.90 11.42 -10.69
CA ARG A 149 -21.30 11.34 -11.12
C ARG A 149 -21.38 10.61 -12.45
N ARG A 150 -22.20 9.57 -12.52
CA ARG A 150 -22.49 8.89 -13.78
C ARG A 150 -23.38 9.79 -14.64
N LEU A 151 -23.12 9.78 -15.96
CA LEU A 151 -23.94 10.44 -16.96
C LEU A 151 -24.69 9.36 -17.75
N ASP A 152 -26.01 9.41 -17.71
CA ASP A 152 -26.87 8.47 -18.42
C ASP A 152 -27.05 8.87 -19.88
#